data_85a1a24952d9f189c25d615630bcdb4f
#
_entry.id   85a1a24952d9f189c25d615630bcdb4f
#
_cell.length_a   1.000
_cell.length_b   1.000
_cell.length_c   1.000
_cell.angle_alpha   90.00
_cell.angle_beta   90.00
_cell.angle_gamma   90.00
#
_symmetry.space_group_name_H-M   'P 1'
#
loop_
_entity.id
_entity.type
_entity.pdbx_description
1 polymer ?
#
loop_
_entity_poly.entity_id
_entity_poly.type
_entity_poly.pdbx_seq_one_letter_code
_entity_poly.pdbx_strand_id
1 'polypeptide(L)'
;MNGNISRREFGALTAGAVLAPVLAREAVAESASSAATRWPGYANAMVLDFLASPGPFNTPIKFDELSPEMLRNAAASGITAVNLTVGGQNPEEVFRDLAKWERDLRAHQDVLVSIRSVADLRAAKAAKKFGLIYGFQDTIAIGNDLSRVALYHAFGLRIIQLTYNVRNLVGDGCLQPENGGLTAFGRDLVAELNAKRIIVDTGHTGI
;
A
#
# COMPACT_ATOMS: atom_id res chain seq x y z
N MET A 1 56.08 -17.75 18.42
CA MET A 1 54.93 -17.87 19.34
C MET A 1 53.69 -18.06 18.50
N ASN A 2 53.27 -19.33 18.32
CA ASN A 2 52.08 -19.64 17.55
C ASN A 2 50.90 -19.78 18.54
N GLY A 3 50.09 -18.73 18.64
CA GLY A 3 48.88 -18.77 19.43
C GLY A 3 47.73 -19.36 18.62
N ASN A 4 47.43 -20.64 18.85
CA ASN A 4 46.20 -21.26 18.33
C ASN A 4 45.01 -20.76 19.14
N ILE A 5 44.13 -19.95 18.50
CA ILE A 5 42.87 -19.55 19.07
C ILE A 5 41.92 -20.77 19.09
N SER A 6 41.35 -21.08 20.23
CA SER A 6 40.46 -22.22 20.39
C SER A 6 39.12 -21.98 19.70
N ARG A 7 38.44 -23.07 19.27
CA ARG A 7 37.09 -22.99 18.65
C ARG A 7 36.05 -22.25 19.52
N ARG A 8 36.24 -22.23 20.85
CA ARG A 8 35.37 -21.48 21.77
C ARG A 8 35.64 -19.98 21.74
N GLU A 9 36.91 -19.56 21.59
CA GLU A 9 37.26 -18.13 21.47
C GLU A 9 36.85 -17.55 20.13
N PHE A 10 36.89 -18.35 19.05
CA PHE A 10 36.39 -17.94 17.75
C PHE A 10 34.85 -17.79 17.76
N GLY A 11 34.10 -18.66 18.43
CA GLY A 11 32.66 -18.58 18.60
C GLY A 11 32.22 -17.35 19.40
N ALA A 12 32.97 -16.93 20.41
CA ALA A 12 32.68 -15.74 21.21
C ALA A 12 32.92 -14.43 20.44
N LEU A 13 33.96 -14.39 19.59
CA LEU A 13 34.28 -13.23 18.75
C LEU A 13 33.26 -13.03 17.60
N THR A 14 32.74 -14.12 17.04
CA THR A 14 31.74 -14.03 15.94
C THR A 14 30.35 -13.70 16.46
N ALA A 15 29.97 -14.13 17.67
CA ALA A 15 28.68 -13.78 18.27
C ALA A 15 28.59 -12.28 18.65
N GLY A 16 29.69 -11.71 19.16
CA GLY A 16 29.75 -10.28 19.51
C GLY A 16 29.72 -9.35 18.27
N ALA A 17 30.33 -9.77 17.15
CA ALA A 17 30.43 -8.95 15.94
C ALA A 17 29.12 -8.92 15.11
N VAL A 18 28.24 -9.93 15.26
CA VAL A 18 26.97 -10.00 14.55
C VAL A 18 25.83 -9.27 15.29
N LEU A 19 25.87 -9.24 16.63
CA LEU A 19 24.83 -8.59 17.44
C LEU A 19 24.95 -7.06 17.48
N ALA A 20 26.16 -6.50 17.43
CA ALA A 20 26.36 -5.05 17.47
C ALA A 20 25.69 -4.29 16.32
N PRO A 21 25.75 -4.72 15.04
CA PRO A 21 25.05 -4.01 13.97
C PRO A 21 23.53 -4.21 13.98
N VAL A 22 23.00 -5.29 14.57
CA VAL A 22 21.55 -5.51 14.71
C VAL A 22 20.99 -4.58 15.79
N LEU A 23 21.61 -4.49 16.94
CA LEU A 23 21.19 -3.59 18.02
C LEU A 23 21.35 -2.10 17.63
N ALA A 24 22.38 -1.77 16.83
CA ALA A 24 22.54 -0.43 16.30
C ALA A 24 21.47 -0.07 15.25
N ARG A 25 20.99 -1.05 14.47
CA ARG A 25 19.88 -0.86 13.53
C ARG A 25 18.55 -0.66 14.25
N GLU A 26 18.26 -1.40 15.29
CA GLU A 26 17.04 -1.22 16.10
C GLU A 26 17.06 0.13 16.83
N ALA A 27 18.17 0.53 17.42
CA ALA A 27 18.31 1.84 18.05
C ALA A 27 18.22 3.01 17.07
N VAL A 28 18.70 2.87 15.83
CA VAL A 28 18.56 3.88 14.76
C VAL A 28 17.10 3.93 14.26
N ALA A 29 16.43 2.78 14.13
CA ALA A 29 15.03 2.73 13.76
C ALA A 29 14.13 3.35 14.83
N GLU A 30 14.39 3.09 16.09
CA GLU A 30 13.66 3.67 17.23
C GLU A 30 13.92 5.18 17.37
N SER A 31 15.15 5.66 17.14
CA SER A 31 15.47 7.09 17.14
C SER A 31 14.88 7.82 15.93
N ALA A 32 14.82 7.18 14.75
CA ALA A 32 14.17 7.73 13.56
C ALA A 32 12.65 7.81 13.74
N SER A 33 12.01 6.80 14.34
CA SER A 33 10.59 6.81 14.70
C SER A 33 10.27 7.94 15.69
N SER A 34 11.09 8.17 16.71
CA SER A 34 10.89 9.26 17.67
C SER A 34 11.12 10.65 17.09
N ALA A 35 11.93 10.77 16.03
CA ALA A 35 12.16 12.04 15.33
C ALA A 35 11.04 12.39 14.35
N ALA A 36 10.44 11.39 13.68
CA ALA A 36 9.31 11.58 12.77
C ALA A 36 8.05 12.08 13.48
N THR A 37 7.88 11.78 14.77
CA THR A 37 6.75 12.22 15.58
C THR A 37 6.88 13.67 16.10
N ARG A 38 7.95 14.39 15.72
CA ARG A 38 8.22 15.75 16.27
C ARG A 38 7.67 16.91 15.46
N TRP A 39 7.06 16.67 14.27
CA TRP A 39 6.40 17.78 13.57
C TRP A 39 5.09 18.17 14.29
N PRO A 40 5.01 19.37 14.89
CA PRO A 40 3.84 19.75 15.72
C PRO A 40 2.53 19.78 14.92
N GLY A 41 2.62 19.97 13.59
CA GLY A 41 1.46 20.01 12.70
C GLY A 41 0.89 18.63 12.35
N TYR A 42 1.64 17.53 12.56
CA TYR A 42 1.25 16.21 12.08
C TYR A 42 -0.11 15.74 12.62
N ALA A 43 -0.37 15.94 13.91
CA ALA A 43 -1.63 15.53 14.53
C ALA A 43 -2.86 16.20 13.89
N ASN A 44 -2.70 17.43 13.38
CA ASN A 44 -3.78 18.22 12.77
C ASN A 44 -3.81 18.09 11.23
N ALA A 45 -2.73 17.61 10.62
CA ALA A 45 -2.66 17.44 9.18
C ALA A 45 -3.56 16.30 8.70
N MET A 46 -4.10 16.45 7.50
CA MET A 46 -4.67 15.31 6.75
C MET A 46 -3.51 14.56 6.10
N VAL A 47 -3.17 13.41 6.65
CA VAL A 47 -2.04 12.60 6.19
C VAL A 47 -2.56 11.47 5.32
N LEU A 48 -2.15 11.46 4.07
CA LEU A 48 -2.52 10.42 3.10
C LEU A 48 -1.26 9.70 2.64
N ASP A 49 -1.26 8.38 2.72
CA ASP A 49 -0.23 7.54 2.09
C ASP A 49 -0.82 6.91 0.83
N PHE A 50 -0.22 7.22 -0.33
CA PHE A 50 -0.76 6.78 -1.62
C PHE A 50 -0.37 5.35 -1.99
N LEU A 51 0.33 4.62 -1.12
CA LEU A 51 0.56 3.17 -1.31
C LEU A 51 0.97 2.49 -0.01
N ALA A 52 -0.01 2.12 0.82
CA ALA A 52 0.25 1.44 2.08
C ALA A 52 -0.88 0.47 2.46
N SER A 53 -0.65 -0.27 3.54
CA SER A 53 -1.60 -1.20 4.14
C SER A 53 -1.56 -1.07 5.66
N PRO A 54 -2.66 -1.28 6.39
CA PRO A 54 -2.62 -1.40 7.84
C PRO A 54 -1.90 -2.68 8.32
N GLY A 55 -1.67 -3.64 7.43
CA GLY A 55 -0.87 -4.84 7.65
C GLY A 55 0.48 -4.81 6.94
N PRO A 56 1.23 -5.92 6.94
CA PRO A 56 2.48 -6.06 6.20
C PRO A 56 2.29 -5.73 4.72
N PHE A 57 3.17 -4.91 4.18
CA PHE A 57 3.15 -4.48 2.79
C PHE A 57 4.53 -4.69 2.15
N ASN A 58 4.59 -5.20 0.93
CA ASN A 58 5.83 -5.55 0.21
C ASN A 58 6.77 -6.47 1.00
N THR A 59 6.21 -7.38 1.78
CA THR A 59 6.94 -8.39 2.55
C THR A 59 6.48 -9.80 2.18
N PRO A 60 7.28 -10.83 2.42
CA PRO A 60 6.83 -12.21 2.23
C PRO A 60 5.79 -12.67 3.27
N ILE A 61 5.53 -11.85 4.29
CA ILE A 61 4.57 -12.16 5.34
C ILE A 61 3.16 -12.06 4.77
N LYS A 62 2.47 -13.19 4.74
CA LYS A 62 1.05 -13.24 4.37
C LYS A 62 0.20 -13.24 5.63
N PHE A 63 -0.91 -12.54 5.58
CA PHE A 63 -1.91 -12.53 6.64
C PHE A 63 -3.30 -12.64 6.02
N ASP A 64 -4.21 -13.28 6.70
CA ASP A 64 -5.61 -13.38 6.27
C ASP A 64 -6.47 -12.35 6.99
N GLU A 65 -6.20 -12.08 8.26
CA GLU A 65 -6.88 -11.09 9.09
C GLU A 65 -5.89 -10.15 9.76
N LEU A 66 -6.32 -8.91 10.02
CA LEU A 66 -5.50 -7.95 10.74
C LEU A 66 -5.35 -8.36 12.21
N SER A 67 -4.11 -8.46 12.68
CA SER A 67 -3.85 -8.74 14.08
C SER A 67 -4.14 -7.51 14.96
N PRO A 68 -4.38 -7.71 16.27
CA PRO A 68 -4.52 -6.61 17.21
C PRO A 68 -3.32 -5.64 17.23
N GLU A 69 -2.12 -6.13 16.93
CA GLU A 69 -0.92 -5.30 16.84
C GLU A 69 -0.96 -4.41 15.60
N MET A 70 -1.31 -4.95 14.43
CA MET A 70 -1.46 -4.18 13.19
C MET A 70 -2.49 -3.06 13.36
N LEU A 71 -3.61 -3.35 13.98
CA LEU A 71 -4.66 -2.36 14.27
C LEU A 71 -4.18 -1.26 15.23
N ARG A 72 -3.46 -1.63 16.30
CA ARG A 72 -2.85 -0.63 17.19
C ARG A 72 -1.84 0.26 16.47
N ASN A 73 -1.01 -0.32 15.60
CA ASN A 73 -0.02 0.42 14.82
C ASN A 73 -0.70 1.37 13.83
N ALA A 74 -1.74 0.91 13.14
CA ALA A 74 -2.54 1.76 12.24
C ALA A 74 -3.16 2.94 13.01
N ALA A 75 -3.81 2.69 14.13
CA ALA A 75 -4.41 3.73 14.98
C ALA A 75 -3.36 4.72 15.52
N ALA A 76 -2.17 4.24 15.91
CA ALA A 76 -1.10 5.06 16.47
C ALA A 76 -0.32 5.86 15.42
N SER A 77 -0.40 5.48 14.13
CA SER A 77 0.38 6.10 13.04
C SER A 77 0.05 7.58 12.83
N GLY A 78 -1.17 8.01 13.12
CA GLY A 78 -1.68 9.34 12.80
C GLY A 78 -2.02 9.54 11.31
N ILE A 79 -1.84 8.53 10.46
CA ILE A 79 -2.27 8.53 9.06
C ILE A 79 -3.80 8.61 9.01
N THR A 80 -4.33 9.49 8.16
CA THR A 80 -5.77 9.64 7.97
C THR A 80 -6.33 8.56 7.05
N ALA A 81 -5.65 8.30 5.93
CA ALA A 81 -6.04 7.23 5.00
C ALA A 81 -4.85 6.77 4.16
N VAL A 82 -4.97 5.55 3.67
CA VAL A 82 -4.02 4.96 2.72
C VAL A 82 -4.72 4.56 1.42
N ASN A 83 -4.01 4.66 0.29
CA ASN A 83 -4.36 3.93 -0.93
C ASN A 83 -3.97 2.48 -0.70
N LEU A 84 -4.97 1.65 -0.48
CA LEU A 84 -4.83 0.22 -0.27
C LEU A 84 -4.98 -0.50 -1.60
N THR A 85 -3.94 -1.17 -2.04
CA THR A 85 -4.05 -2.03 -3.22
C THR A 85 -5.01 -3.18 -2.93
N VAL A 86 -6.10 -3.21 -3.68
CA VAL A 86 -6.94 -4.39 -3.84
C VAL A 86 -6.65 -4.93 -5.23
N GLY A 87 -6.34 -6.19 -5.36
CA GLY A 87 -5.78 -6.63 -6.62
C GLY A 87 -5.93 -8.10 -6.92
N GLY A 88 -5.55 -8.42 -8.14
CA GLY A 88 -5.54 -9.77 -8.69
C GLY A 88 -5.33 -9.72 -10.19
N GLN A 89 -5.02 -10.87 -10.77
CA GLN A 89 -4.81 -11.01 -12.21
C GLN A 89 -6.13 -11.10 -13.00
N ASN A 90 -7.25 -11.22 -12.30
CA ASN A 90 -8.58 -11.35 -12.87
C ASN A 90 -9.65 -10.85 -11.87
N PRO A 91 -10.89 -10.65 -12.31
CA PRO A 91 -11.97 -10.16 -11.44
C PRO A 91 -12.26 -11.03 -10.23
N GLU A 92 -12.14 -12.34 -10.33
CA GLU A 92 -12.39 -13.24 -9.20
C GLU A 92 -11.41 -13.03 -8.05
N GLU A 93 -10.13 -12.86 -8.38
CA GLU A 93 -9.10 -12.55 -7.38
C GLU A 93 -9.34 -11.19 -6.73
N VAL A 94 -9.72 -10.17 -7.51
CA VAL A 94 -10.10 -8.85 -6.98
C VAL A 94 -11.26 -8.96 -6.01
N PHE A 95 -12.32 -9.71 -6.35
CA PHE A 95 -13.47 -9.87 -5.46
C PHE A 95 -13.11 -10.64 -4.17
N ARG A 96 -12.21 -11.60 -4.26
CA ARG A 96 -11.71 -12.35 -3.09
C ARG A 96 -10.93 -11.42 -2.15
N ASP A 97 -10.09 -10.55 -2.70
CA ASP A 97 -9.33 -9.59 -1.92
C ASP A 97 -10.23 -8.50 -1.32
N LEU A 98 -11.18 -7.97 -2.08
CA LEU A 98 -12.20 -7.06 -1.58
C LEU A 98 -13.00 -7.67 -0.42
N ALA A 99 -13.41 -8.94 -0.54
CA ALA A 99 -14.17 -9.63 0.49
C ALA A 99 -13.37 -9.74 1.80
N LYS A 100 -12.06 -9.98 1.70
CA LYS A 100 -11.14 -9.97 2.85
C LYS A 100 -11.15 -8.62 3.55
N TRP A 101 -10.94 -7.53 2.82
CA TRP A 101 -10.90 -6.19 3.40
C TRP A 101 -12.25 -5.71 3.94
N GLU A 102 -13.34 -6.08 3.30
CA GLU A 102 -14.70 -5.79 3.81
C GLU A 102 -14.99 -6.54 5.11
N ARG A 103 -14.46 -7.76 5.30
CA ARG A 103 -14.53 -8.49 6.56
C ARG A 103 -13.79 -7.74 7.66
N ASP A 104 -12.54 -7.31 7.41
CA ASP A 104 -11.72 -6.58 8.37
C ASP A 104 -12.34 -5.22 8.72
N LEU A 105 -12.88 -4.49 7.74
CA LEU A 105 -13.62 -3.25 7.95
C LEU A 105 -14.83 -3.44 8.88
N ARG A 106 -15.58 -4.52 8.70
CA ARG A 106 -16.76 -4.82 9.55
C ARG A 106 -16.36 -5.23 10.96
N ALA A 107 -15.29 -6.00 11.09
CA ALA A 107 -14.81 -6.48 12.39
C ALA A 107 -14.16 -5.37 13.23
N HIS A 108 -13.61 -4.34 12.61
CA HIS A 108 -12.78 -3.33 13.28
C HIS A 108 -13.24 -1.90 12.97
N GLN A 109 -14.55 -1.66 13.01
CA GLN A 109 -15.16 -0.36 12.76
C GLN A 109 -14.76 0.73 13.77
N ASP A 110 -14.22 0.36 14.90
CA ASP A 110 -13.64 1.27 15.90
C ASP A 110 -12.32 1.91 15.41
N VAL A 111 -11.54 1.20 14.59
CA VAL A 111 -10.25 1.65 14.05
C VAL A 111 -10.32 1.99 12.56
N LEU A 112 -10.99 1.16 11.75
CA LEU A 112 -10.98 1.23 10.29
C LEU A 112 -12.24 1.87 9.73
N VAL A 113 -12.09 2.54 8.57
CA VAL A 113 -13.23 3.07 7.81
C VAL A 113 -12.94 3.06 6.29
N SER A 114 -13.95 2.73 5.49
CA SER A 114 -13.86 2.84 4.03
C SER A 114 -13.95 4.30 3.59
N ILE A 115 -13.08 4.71 2.67
CA ILE A 115 -13.05 6.05 2.09
C ILE A 115 -13.48 6.00 0.64
N ARG A 116 -14.58 6.65 0.32
CA ARG A 116 -15.14 6.73 -1.04
C ARG A 116 -15.29 8.17 -1.53
N SER A 117 -15.10 9.16 -0.64
CA SER A 117 -15.24 10.58 -0.92
C SER A 117 -14.36 11.43 -0.02
N VAL A 118 -14.20 12.72 -0.38
CA VAL A 118 -13.53 13.72 0.47
C VAL A 118 -14.27 13.92 1.80
N ALA A 119 -15.58 13.77 1.82
CA ALA A 119 -16.37 13.83 3.05
C ALA A 119 -15.98 12.70 4.02
N ASP A 120 -15.77 11.49 3.50
CA ASP A 120 -15.33 10.35 4.31
C ASP A 120 -13.93 10.58 4.90
N LEU A 121 -13.01 11.18 4.12
CA LEU A 121 -11.67 11.56 4.62
C LEU A 121 -11.76 12.52 5.81
N ARG A 122 -12.59 13.54 5.70
CA ARG A 122 -12.81 14.50 6.79
C ARG A 122 -13.43 13.85 8.01
N ALA A 123 -14.40 12.98 7.81
CA ALA A 123 -15.04 12.22 8.88
C ALA A 123 -14.06 11.26 9.57
N ALA A 124 -13.24 10.53 8.79
CA ALA A 124 -12.20 9.66 9.31
C ALA A 124 -11.20 10.42 10.19
N LYS A 125 -10.72 11.58 9.71
CA LYS A 125 -9.83 12.46 10.48
C LYS A 125 -10.45 12.92 11.79
N ALA A 126 -11.69 13.41 11.74
CA ALA A 126 -12.41 13.88 12.94
C ALA A 126 -12.65 12.74 13.95
N ALA A 127 -12.95 11.54 13.47
CA ALA A 127 -13.15 10.35 14.28
C ALA A 127 -11.85 9.65 14.71
N LYS A 128 -10.68 10.13 14.25
CA LYS A 128 -9.35 9.50 14.46
C LYS A 128 -9.32 8.03 14.01
N LYS A 129 -9.99 7.72 12.91
CA LYS A 129 -10.00 6.40 12.29
C LYS A 129 -9.01 6.34 11.15
N PHE A 130 -8.52 5.14 10.87
CA PHE A 130 -7.63 4.84 9.75
C PHE A 130 -8.45 4.49 8.52
N GLY A 131 -8.36 5.32 7.48
CA GLY A 131 -9.14 5.20 6.26
C GLY A 131 -8.50 4.28 5.23
N LEU A 132 -9.32 3.47 4.55
CA LEU A 132 -8.92 2.62 3.43
C LEU A 132 -9.55 3.16 2.15
N ILE A 133 -8.72 3.63 1.21
CA ILE A 133 -9.09 3.97 -0.15
C ILE A 133 -8.71 2.77 -1.02
N TYR A 134 -9.66 2.12 -1.67
CA TYR A 134 -9.33 1.01 -2.56
C TYR A 134 -8.75 1.51 -3.86
N GLY A 135 -7.62 0.93 -4.26
CA GLY A 135 -6.92 1.24 -5.51
C GLY A 135 -6.37 0.01 -6.21
N PHE A 136 -6.13 0.14 -7.50
CA PHE A 136 -5.38 -0.83 -8.30
C PHE A 136 -3.99 -0.31 -8.60
N GLN A 137 -2.98 -1.20 -8.55
CA GLN A 137 -1.61 -0.92 -9.03
C GLN A 137 -1.38 -1.32 -10.50
N ASP A 138 -2.41 -1.82 -11.17
CA ASP A 138 -2.40 -2.22 -12.58
C ASP A 138 -3.83 -2.31 -13.10
N THR A 139 -4.00 -2.36 -14.40
CA THR A 139 -5.30 -2.50 -15.06
C THR A 139 -5.59 -3.92 -15.57
N ILE A 140 -4.76 -4.92 -15.23
CA ILE A 140 -4.90 -6.30 -15.70
C ILE A 140 -6.30 -6.86 -15.40
N ALA A 141 -6.84 -6.61 -14.21
CA ALA A 141 -8.16 -7.09 -13.83
C ALA A 141 -9.32 -6.40 -14.60
N ILE A 142 -9.08 -5.24 -15.22
CA ILE A 142 -10.05 -4.60 -16.13
C ILE A 142 -10.09 -5.38 -17.44
N GLY A 143 -8.93 -5.90 -17.90
CA GLY A 143 -8.82 -6.60 -19.17
C GLY A 143 -9.20 -5.68 -20.34
N ASN A 144 -9.99 -6.19 -21.27
CA ASN A 144 -10.50 -5.46 -22.44
C ASN A 144 -11.96 -5.01 -22.30
N ASP A 145 -12.49 -4.95 -21.07
CA ASP A 145 -13.90 -4.66 -20.79
C ASP A 145 -14.04 -3.43 -19.89
N LEU A 146 -14.27 -2.28 -20.49
CA LEU A 146 -14.46 -1.00 -19.76
C LEU A 146 -15.68 -1.00 -18.82
N SER A 147 -16.67 -1.88 -19.04
CA SER A 147 -17.82 -1.96 -18.15
C SER A 147 -17.46 -2.35 -16.73
N ARG A 148 -16.33 -3.05 -16.54
CA ARG A 148 -15.78 -3.43 -15.23
C ARG A 148 -15.39 -2.22 -14.38
N VAL A 149 -15.07 -1.08 -14.99
CA VAL A 149 -14.76 0.15 -14.26
C VAL A 149 -15.97 0.59 -13.42
N ALA A 150 -17.17 0.52 -13.99
CA ALA A 150 -18.39 0.83 -13.25
C ALA A 150 -18.62 -0.13 -12.08
N LEU A 151 -18.36 -1.41 -12.30
CA LEU A 151 -18.49 -2.44 -11.29
C LEU A 151 -17.51 -2.20 -10.12
N TYR A 152 -16.22 -2.02 -10.41
CA TYR A 152 -15.21 -1.76 -9.39
C TYR A 152 -15.46 -0.46 -8.64
N HIS A 153 -15.90 0.60 -9.34
CA HIS A 153 -16.31 1.86 -8.71
C HIS A 153 -17.46 1.66 -7.71
N ALA A 154 -18.46 0.83 -8.05
CA ALA A 154 -19.57 0.49 -7.15
C ALA A 154 -19.08 -0.24 -5.89
N PHE A 155 -18.06 -1.09 -5.99
CA PHE A 155 -17.40 -1.74 -4.87
C PHE A 155 -16.43 -0.83 -4.09
N GLY A 156 -16.26 0.40 -4.49
CA GLY A 156 -15.50 1.39 -3.71
C GLY A 156 -14.14 1.75 -4.25
N LEU A 157 -13.74 1.25 -5.43
CA LEU A 157 -12.47 1.61 -6.06
C LEU A 157 -12.45 3.10 -6.41
N ARG A 158 -11.37 3.81 -6.05
CA ARG A 158 -11.23 5.27 -6.24
C ARG A 158 -9.92 5.70 -6.88
N ILE A 159 -8.93 4.82 -6.96
CA ILE A 159 -7.62 5.09 -7.55
C ILE A 159 -7.26 3.93 -8.47
N ILE A 160 -6.82 4.22 -9.68
CA ILE A 160 -6.34 3.19 -10.61
C ILE A 160 -5.03 3.66 -11.24
N GLN A 161 -3.96 2.91 -10.99
CA GLN A 161 -2.70 3.01 -11.68
C GLN A 161 -2.81 2.31 -13.05
N LEU A 162 -2.38 2.99 -14.11
CA LEU A 162 -2.63 2.54 -15.49
C LEU A 162 -1.81 1.32 -15.89
N THR A 163 -0.55 1.31 -15.51
CA THR A 163 0.42 0.25 -15.85
C THR A 163 1.30 -0.03 -14.65
N TYR A 164 2.00 -1.15 -14.67
CA TYR A 164 3.07 -1.43 -13.72
C TYR A 164 4.43 -1.41 -14.46
N ASN A 165 5.27 -2.40 -14.29
CA ASN A 165 6.62 -2.38 -14.85
C ASN A 165 6.67 -2.58 -16.38
N VAL A 166 5.77 -3.38 -16.94
CA VAL A 166 5.76 -3.78 -18.35
C VAL A 166 4.53 -3.27 -19.07
N ARG A 167 4.52 -3.40 -20.39
CA ARG A 167 3.35 -3.08 -21.22
C ARG A 167 2.15 -3.94 -20.85
N ASN A 168 0.98 -3.29 -20.78
CA ASN A 168 -0.31 -3.95 -20.72
C ASN A 168 -1.25 -3.45 -21.84
N LEU A 169 -2.55 -3.73 -21.77
CA LEU A 169 -3.51 -3.27 -22.79
C LEU A 169 -3.69 -1.74 -22.83
N VAL A 170 -3.34 -1.05 -21.76
CA VAL A 170 -3.57 0.40 -21.60
C VAL A 170 -2.38 1.21 -22.11
N GLY A 171 -1.16 0.73 -21.91
CA GLY A 171 0.03 1.47 -22.31
C GLY A 171 1.31 0.79 -21.83
N ASP A 172 2.38 1.55 -21.87
CA ASP A 172 3.71 1.10 -21.49
C ASP A 172 4.01 1.38 -20.02
N GLY A 173 4.61 0.39 -19.36
CA GLY A 173 5.13 0.51 -18.00
C GLY A 173 6.55 1.07 -17.99
N CYS A 174 7.01 1.46 -16.79
CA CYS A 174 8.27 2.19 -16.60
C CYS A 174 9.54 1.42 -17.00
N LEU A 175 9.48 0.09 -17.11
CA LEU A 175 10.62 -0.74 -17.57
C LEU A 175 10.51 -1.12 -19.04
N GLN A 176 9.53 -0.61 -19.78
CA GLN A 176 9.40 -0.86 -21.21
C GLN A 176 10.48 -0.07 -21.98
N PRO A 177 11.35 -0.72 -22.76
CA PRO A 177 12.46 -0.02 -23.45
C PRO A 177 11.98 1.01 -24.49
N GLU A 178 10.88 0.70 -25.18
CA GLU A 178 10.27 1.60 -26.16
C GLU A 178 8.95 2.14 -25.56
N ASN A 179 8.88 3.45 -25.43
CA ASN A 179 7.71 4.11 -24.87
C ASN A 179 6.76 4.56 -25.99
N GLY A 180 5.72 3.76 -26.23
CA GLY A 180 4.65 4.08 -27.18
C GLY A 180 3.49 4.87 -26.56
N GLY A 181 3.54 5.14 -25.24
CA GLY A 181 2.47 5.84 -24.52
C GLY A 181 1.19 5.02 -24.38
N LEU A 182 0.06 5.71 -24.27
CA LEU A 182 -1.26 5.10 -24.17
C LEU A 182 -1.73 4.49 -25.49
N THR A 183 -2.29 3.30 -25.42
CA THR A 183 -3.03 2.69 -26.54
C THR A 183 -4.36 3.42 -26.79
N ALA A 184 -5.08 3.06 -27.87
CA ALA A 184 -6.45 3.54 -28.08
C ALA A 184 -7.34 3.13 -26.89
N PHE A 185 -7.30 1.87 -26.47
CA PHE A 185 -8.02 1.37 -25.30
C PHE A 185 -7.64 2.12 -24.02
N GLY A 186 -6.34 2.45 -23.84
CA GLY A 186 -5.87 3.23 -22.69
C GLY A 186 -6.47 4.62 -22.62
N ARG A 187 -6.64 5.31 -23.76
CA ARG A 187 -7.30 6.62 -23.82
C ARG A 187 -8.78 6.51 -23.45
N ASP A 188 -9.47 5.48 -23.96
CA ASP A 188 -10.88 5.24 -23.64
C ASP A 188 -11.06 4.91 -22.15
N LEU A 189 -10.15 4.11 -21.57
CA LEU A 189 -10.13 3.83 -20.14
C LEU A 189 -9.95 5.12 -19.33
N VAL A 190 -8.99 5.97 -19.65
CA VAL A 190 -8.77 7.24 -18.93
C VAL A 190 -10.02 8.13 -19.00
N ALA A 191 -10.69 8.18 -20.15
CA ALA A 191 -11.96 8.92 -20.29
C ALA A 191 -13.04 8.35 -19.35
N GLU A 192 -13.18 7.02 -19.27
CA GLU A 192 -14.15 6.37 -18.37
C GLU A 192 -13.80 6.60 -16.88
N LEU A 193 -12.52 6.52 -16.51
CA LEU A 193 -12.07 6.81 -15.14
C LEU A 193 -12.41 8.24 -14.73
N ASN A 194 -12.15 9.22 -15.60
CA ASN A 194 -12.49 10.63 -15.38
C ASN A 194 -14.00 10.84 -15.25
N ALA A 195 -14.80 10.22 -16.10
CA ALA A 195 -16.26 10.29 -16.05
C ALA A 195 -16.81 9.79 -14.70
N LYS A 196 -16.17 8.78 -14.10
CA LYS A 196 -16.52 8.23 -12.79
C LYS A 196 -15.81 8.89 -11.61
N ARG A 197 -14.96 9.90 -11.87
CA ARG A 197 -14.17 10.58 -10.85
C ARG A 197 -13.26 9.60 -10.06
N ILE A 198 -12.69 8.64 -10.76
CA ILE A 198 -11.63 7.77 -10.27
C ILE A 198 -10.30 8.47 -10.54
N ILE A 199 -9.44 8.52 -9.56
CA ILE A 199 -8.10 9.10 -9.70
C ILE A 199 -7.27 8.20 -10.62
N VAL A 200 -6.71 8.80 -11.67
CA VAL A 200 -5.74 8.15 -12.55
C VAL A 200 -4.37 8.29 -11.91
N ASP A 201 -3.79 7.17 -11.52
CA ASP A 201 -2.43 7.12 -11.00
C ASP A 201 -1.46 6.79 -12.16
N THR A 202 -0.46 7.64 -12.34
CA THR A 202 0.59 7.50 -13.36
C THR A 202 1.90 6.93 -12.81
N GLY A 203 1.89 6.43 -11.60
CA GLY A 203 2.99 5.65 -11.06
C GLY A 203 3.32 4.47 -11.98
N HIS A 204 4.59 4.15 -12.14
CA HIS A 204 5.06 3.08 -13.03
C HIS A 204 4.65 3.20 -14.52
N THR A 205 4.04 4.28 -14.96
CA THR A 205 3.83 4.50 -16.40
C THR A 205 5.13 4.90 -17.09
N GLY A 206 5.26 4.57 -18.37
CA GLY A 206 6.30 5.09 -19.24
C GLY A 206 6.19 6.62 -19.38
N ILE A 207 7.25 7.26 -19.84
CA ILE A 207 7.34 8.73 -19.99
C ILE A 207 6.55 9.19 -21.22
#